data_fbd4be2489bec95c3ffc3a16fcfc26b9
#
_entry.id   fbd4be2489bec95c3ffc3a16fcfc26b9
#
_cell.length_a   1.000
_cell.length_b   1.000
_cell.length_c   1.000
_cell.angle_alpha   90.00
_cell.angle_beta   90.00
_cell.angle_gamma   90.00
#
_symmetry.space_group_name_H-M   'P 1'
#
loop_
_entity.id
_entity.type
_entity.pdbx_description
1 polymer ?
#
loop_
_entity_poly.entity_id
_entity_poly.type
_entity_poly.pdbx_seq_one_letter_code
_entity_poly.pdbx_strand_id
1 'polypeptide(L)'
;MPVRRLRLSELSAFKSADLEFVEGLNIFLGANGTGKTHLLKLIYSLLEATRNDTSLRDKLAGVFRPDDGQVGHLARRVHGSSTAKVTLEVNGGQISFELPSKKGTLKHKVRGSIHHERAVFLPSREVLAMYEGFIAAYRERELAFDETYFDVCVALNANPIKGSAKERVESVLQTLRQALGGHVELSGERFYVKFHGDRARMEAHLVAEGLRKLASLERLLLNGSLTTNGFLFWDEPEANLNPRLTVVIADVLGALASLGVQVFITTHDFLLARRLSVKGELPGEPPTRFFVCYRPRDGAPVEIQHGARLADLPVNPIEEEFARHYDFELSRTLGSVS
;
A
#
# COMPACT_ATOMS: atom_id res chain seq x y z
N MET A 1 -12.77 -6.26 10.47
CA MET A 1 -12.04 -6.21 11.77
C MET A 1 -10.69 -5.54 11.52
N PRO A 2 -10.38 -4.39 12.12
CA PRO A 2 -9.16 -3.65 11.80
C PRO A 2 -7.90 -4.27 12.40
N VAL A 3 -6.78 -4.03 11.73
CA VAL A 3 -5.43 -4.17 12.27
C VAL A 3 -5.22 -3.07 13.29
N ARG A 4 -4.75 -3.43 14.48
CA ARG A 4 -4.57 -2.51 15.62
C ARG A 4 -3.13 -2.15 15.90
N ARG A 5 -2.24 -3.14 15.87
CA ARG A 5 -0.85 -2.94 16.28
C ARG A 5 0.08 -3.92 15.59
N LEU A 6 1.25 -3.44 15.21
CA LEU A 6 2.37 -4.26 14.73
C LEU A 6 3.56 -4.05 15.65
N ARG A 7 4.06 -5.13 16.26
CA ARG A 7 5.35 -5.16 16.94
C ARG A 7 6.31 -6.02 16.15
N LEU A 8 7.49 -5.52 15.94
CA LEU A 8 8.56 -6.28 15.28
C LEU A 8 9.92 -6.00 15.92
N SER A 9 10.80 -6.98 15.82
CA SER A 9 12.21 -6.82 16.16
C SER A 9 13.09 -7.62 15.20
N GLU A 10 14.28 -7.07 14.91
CA GLU A 10 15.32 -7.65 14.05
C GLU A 10 14.78 -8.09 12.67
N LEU A 11 13.93 -7.25 12.04
CA LEU A 11 13.34 -7.52 10.73
C LEU A 11 13.77 -6.46 9.72
N SER A 12 14.29 -6.89 8.56
CA SER A 12 14.65 -6.03 7.43
C SER A 12 15.56 -4.86 7.86
N ALA A 13 15.12 -3.62 7.69
CA ALA A 13 15.84 -2.41 8.07
C ALA A 13 15.66 -2.03 9.56
N PHE A 14 14.73 -2.67 10.26
CA PHE A 14 14.29 -2.29 11.60
C PHE A 14 14.95 -3.13 12.68
N LYS A 15 15.51 -2.48 13.71
CA LYS A 15 15.94 -3.15 14.93
C LYS A 15 14.74 -3.50 15.80
N SER A 16 13.83 -2.56 15.97
CA SER A 16 12.54 -2.74 16.63
C SER A 16 11.55 -1.68 16.16
N ALA A 17 10.27 -2.01 16.14
CA ALA A 17 9.19 -1.05 15.97
C ALA A 17 7.95 -1.53 16.73
N ASP A 18 7.16 -0.56 17.21
CA ASP A 18 5.88 -0.76 17.86
C ASP A 18 4.91 0.29 17.32
N LEU A 19 3.99 -0.15 16.46
CA LEU A 19 3.16 0.72 15.63
C LEU A 19 1.69 0.47 15.95
N GLU A 20 0.98 1.50 16.37
CA GLU A 20 -0.47 1.48 16.58
C GLU A 20 -1.16 2.10 15.36
N PHE A 21 -2.15 1.39 14.80
CA PHE A 21 -2.88 1.79 13.62
C PHE A 21 -4.27 2.32 13.93
N VAL A 22 -4.76 3.18 13.03
CA VAL A 22 -6.16 3.66 13.05
C VAL A 22 -7.01 2.89 12.04
N GLU A 23 -8.31 2.90 12.22
CA GLU A 23 -9.25 2.21 11.32
C GLU A 23 -9.38 2.87 9.95
N GLY A 24 -8.92 4.11 9.79
CA GLY A 24 -8.93 4.87 8.55
C GLY A 24 -7.62 4.78 7.77
N LEU A 25 -6.90 5.92 7.69
CA LEU A 25 -5.69 6.08 6.87
C LEU A 25 -4.42 5.90 7.70
N ASN A 26 -3.54 4.99 7.28
CA ASN A 26 -2.23 4.77 7.86
C ASN A 26 -1.17 5.03 6.78
N ILE A 27 -0.40 6.10 6.92
CA ILE A 27 0.45 6.66 5.88
C ILE A 27 1.91 6.55 6.30
N PHE A 28 2.70 5.78 5.56
CA PHE A 28 4.13 5.60 5.80
C PHE A 28 4.94 6.52 4.90
N LEU A 29 5.71 7.41 5.50
CA LEU A 29 6.54 8.41 4.87
C LEU A 29 8.03 8.11 5.06
N GLY A 30 8.88 8.67 4.22
CA GLY A 30 10.32 8.62 4.38
C GLY A 30 11.06 8.39 3.07
N ALA A 31 12.38 8.55 3.11
CA ALA A 31 13.25 8.36 1.96
C ALA A 31 13.22 6.92 1.42
N ASN A 32 13.72 6.74 0.20
CA ASN A 32 13.87 5.40 -0.40
C ASN A 32 14.79 4.51 0.44
N GLY A 33 14.51 3.21 0.49
CA GLY A 33 15.31 2.25 1.24
C GLY A 33 15.09 2.24 2.76
N THR A 34 14.07 2.95 3.29
CA THR A 34 13.72 2.94 4.71
C THR A 34 12.77 1.79 5.12
N GLY A 35 12.38 0.92 4.18
CA GLY A 35 11.59 -0.28 4.49
C GLY A 35 10.08 -0.08 4.56
N LYS A 36 9.54 1.05 4.09
CA LYS A 36 8.08 1.34 4.03
C LYS A 36 7.30 0.21 3.34
N THR A 37 7.68 -0.14 2.11
CA THR A 37 7.08 -1.23 1.34
C THR A 37 7.17 -2.58 2.07
N HIS A 38 8.27 -2.83 2.82
CA HIS A 38 8.41 -4.06 3.61
C HIS A 38 7.38 -4.14 4.74
N LEU A 39 7.03 -3.02 5.38
CA LEU A 39 5.97 -2.98 6.39
C LEU A 39 4.60 -3.31 5.80
N LEU A 40 4.26 -2.71 4.65
CA LEU A 40 3.01 -3.01 3.95
C LEU A 40 2.94 -4.50 3.55
N LYS A 41 3.98 -4.99 2.88
CA LYS A 41 4.09 -6.39 2.44
C LYS A 41 4.01 -7.37 3.61
N LEU A 42 4.59 -7.03 4.76
CA LEU A 42 4.54 -7.85 5.97
C LEU A 42 3.12 -7.97 6.50
N ILE A 43 2.42 -6.85 6.71
CA ILE A 43 1.04 -6.84 7.23
C ILE A 43 0.13 -7.58 6.26
N TYR A 44 0.23 -7.29 4.96
CA TYR A 44 -0.50 -7.96 3.89
C TYR A 44 -0.30 -9.48 3.92
N SER A 45 0.96 -9.94 4.00
CA SER A 45 1.27 -11.38 4.01
C SER A 45 0.67 -12.10 5.21
N LEU A 46 0.72 -11.47 6.39
CA LEU A 46 0.13 -12.03 7.62
C LEU A 46 -1.39 -12.17 7.51
N LEU A 47 -2.06 -11.15 6.99
CA LEU A 47 -3.51 -11.18 6.78
C LEU A 47 -3.88 -12.25 5.75
N GLU A 48 -3.33 -12.21 4.54
CA GLU A 48 -3.73 -13.13 3.47
C GLU A 48 -3.38 -14.58 3.76
N ALA A 49 -2.24 -14.88 4.40
CA ALA A 49 -1.92 -16.24 4.84
C ALA A 49 -2.94 -16.76 5.85
N THR A 50 -3.38 -15.94 6.81
CA THR A 50 -4.36 -16.32 7.83
C THR A 50 -5.76 -16.47 7.22
N ARG A 51 -6.17 -15.58 6.30
CA ARG A 51 -7.48 -15.63 5.65
C ARG A 51 -7.64 -16.86 4.77
N ASN A 52 -6.61 -17.23 4.04
CA ASN A 52 -6.64 -18.32 3.07
C ASN A 52 -6.20 -19.68 3.67
N ASP A 53 -5.85 -19.71 4.97
CA ASP A 53 -5.28 -20.88 5.65
C ASP A 53 -4.09 -21.47 4.88
N THR A 54 -3.21 -20.57 4.39
CA THR A 54 -2.03 -20.95 3.62
C THR A 54 -0.75 -20.81 4.44
N SER A 55 0.31 -21.47 3.98
CA SER A 55 1.62 -21.38 4.61
C SER A 55 2.12 -19.94 4.66
N LEU A 56 2.31 -19.38 5.87
CA LEU A 56 2.90 -18.06 6.03
C LEU A 56 4.31 -17.99 5.43
N ARG A 57 5.09 -19.09 5.55
CA ARG A 57 6.43 -19.17 4.94
C ARG A 57 6.36 -18.96 3.43
N ASP A 58 5.45 -19.67 2.76
CA ASP A 58 5.33 -19.62 1.31
C ASP A 58 4.78 -18.24 0.86
N LYS A 59 3.82 -17.68 1.60
CA LYS A 59 3.32 -16.32 1.35
C LYS A 59 4.42 -15.27 1.50
N LEU A 60 5.24 -15.34 2.54
CA LEU A 60 6.40 -14.46 2.69
C LEU A 60 7.43 -14.65 1.58
N ALA A 61 7.70 -15.90 1.18
CA ALA A 61 8.61 -16.20 0.09
C ALA A 61 8.11 -15.62 -1.25
N GLY A 62 6.82 -15.76 -1.55
CA GLY A 62 6.20 -15.22 -2.77
C GLY A 62 6.19 -13.69 -2.80
N VAL A 63 5.79 -13.05 -1.68
CA VAL A 63 5.64 -11.59 -1.60
C VAL A 63 6.97 -10.85 -1.52
N PHE A 64 7.99 -11.41 -0.86
CA PHE A 64 9.31 -10.76 -0.72
C PHE A 64 10.36 -11.26 -1.71
N ARG A 65 10.19 -12.44 -2.27
CA ARG A 65 11.11 -13.09 -3.21
C ARG A 65 12.57 -13.07 -2.76
N PRO A 66 12.90 -13.56 -1.56
CA PRO A 66 14.30 -13.69 -1.17
C PRO A 66 15.00 -14.74 -2.02
N ASP A 67 16.32 -14.63 -2.18
CA ASP A 67 17.12 -15.60 -2.90
C ASP A 67 16.84 -17.04 -2.42
N ASP A 68 16.69 -17.96 -3.37
CA ASP A 68 16.35 -19.38 -3.14
C ASP A 68 15.12 -19.61 -2.24
N GLY A 69 14.20 -18.64 -2.17
CA GLY A 69 13.02 -18.69 -1.29
C GLY A 69 13.37 -18.70 0.22
N GLN A 70 14.59 -18.28 0.57
CA GLN A 70 15.07 -18.30 1.95
C GLN A 70 14.52 -17.13 2.75
N VAL A 71 13.32 -17.30 3.33
CA VAL A 71 12.65 -16.25 4.13
C VAL A 71 13.50 -15.74 5.30
N GLY A 72 14.48 -16.51 5.77
CA GLY A 72 15.46 -16.07 6.78
C GLY A 72 16.22 -14.78 6.41
N HIS A 73 16.32 -14.47 5.11
CA HIS A 73 16.90 -13.22 4.61
C HIS A 73 16.08 -11.98 4.99
N LEU A 74 14.83 -12.14 5.41
CA LEU A 74 14.01 -11.04 5.95
C LEU A 74 14.43 -10.64 7.37
N ALA A 75 15.09 -11.54 8.12
CA ALA A 75 15.68 -11.16 9.39
C ALA A 75 16.83 -10.16 9.16
N ARG A 76 16.93 -9.17 10.06
CA ARG A 76 17.93 -8.12 9.96
C ARG A 76 19.33 -8.70 9.96
N ARG A 77 20.16 -8.28 9.01
CA ARG A 77 21.56 -8.71 8.89
C ARG A 77 22.39 -8.05 9.98
N VAL A 78 22.90 -8.84 10.89
CA VAL A 78 23.82 -8.42 11.96
C VAL A 78 25.04 -9.36 12.00
N HIS A 79 26.11 -8.94 12.66
CA HIS A 79 27.24 -9.84 12.89
C HIS A 79 26.77 -11.04 13.74
N GLY A 80 27.00 -12.26 13.26
CA GLY A 80 26.50 -13.48 13.91
C GLY A 80 25.18 -13.98 13.33
N SER A 81 24.17 -14.15 14.17
CA SER A 81 22.82 -14.58 13.80
C SER A 81 21.78 -13.73 14.53
N SER A 82 20.66 -13.49 13.89
CA SER A 82 19.51 -12.80 14.46
C SER A 82 18.26 -13.65 14.32
N THR A 83 17.23 -13.31 15.08
CA THR A 83 15.90 -13.89 14.95
C THR A 83 14.90 -12.74 14.87
N ALA A 84 14.26 -12.60 13.72
CA ALA A 84 13.16 -11.66 13.60
C ALA A 84 11.95 -12.17 14.38
N LYS A 85 11.31 -11.27 15.13
CA LYS A 85 10.05 -11.55 15.83
C LYS A 85 9.03 -10.53 15.38
N VAL A 86 7.86 -11.02 15.02
CA VAL A 86 6.75 -10.19 14.57
C VAL A 86 5.48 -10.60 15.28
N THR A 87 4.69 -9.60 15.64
CA THR A 87 3.37 -9.77 16.24
C THR A 87 2.43 -8.73 15.62
N LEU A 88 1.36 -9.19 14.99
CA LEU A 88 0.27 -8.38 14.44
C LEU A 88 -0.98 -8.61 15.29
N GLU A 89 -1.51 -7.54 15.87
CA GLU A 89 -2.78 -7.56 16.58
C GLU A 89 -3.90 -7.12 15.63
N VAL A 90 -4.89 -7.98 15.51
CA VAL A 90 -6.12 -7.75 14.74
C VAL A 90 -7.28 -7.90 15.70
N ASN A 91 -8.39 -7.19 15.49
CA ASN A 91 -9.56 -7.42 16.33
C ASN A 91 -9.93 -8.91 16.37
N GLY A 92 -10.05 -9.44 17.58
CA GLY A 92 -10.35 -10.85 17.83
C GLY A 92 -9.14 -11.77 18.00
N GLY A 93 -7.91 -11.28 17.72
CA GLY A 93 -6.75 -12.15 17.88
C GLY A 93 -5.40 -11.53 17.54
N GLN A 94 -4.42 -12.40 17.43
CA GLN A 94 -3.02 -12.06 17.22
C GLN A 94 -2.37 -13.09 16.30
N ILE A 95 -1.60 -12.59 15.33
CA ILE A 95 -0.76 -13.39 14.45
C ILE A 95 0.69 -13.09 14.81
N SER A 96 1.48 -14.11 15.05
CA SER A 96 2.89 -13.92 15.41
C SER A 96 3.79 -14.94 14.73
N PHE A 97 5.05 -14.55 14.47
CA PHE A 97 6.07 -15.48 14.02
C PHE A 97 7.46 -15.13 14.56
N GLU A 98 8.32 -16.13 14.59
CA GLU A 98 9.76 -16.01 14.80
C GLU A 98 10.49 -16.61 13.61
N LEU A 99 11.49 -15.88 13.09
CA LEU A 99 12.21 -16.23 11.89
C LEU A 99 13.73 -16.08 12.11
N PRO A 100 14.46 -17.20 12.28
CA PRO A 100 15.92 -17.17 12.36
C PRO A 100 16.56 -16.74 11.03
N SER A 101 17.61 -15.90 11.07
CA SER A 101 18.37 -15.45 9.89
C SER A 101 19.23 -16.52 9.24
N LYS A 102 19.61 -17.54 10.00
CA LYS A 102 20.35 -18.72 9.53
C LYS A 102 19.44 -19.94 9.59
N LYS A 103 19.97 -21.12 9.27
CA LYS A 103 19.23 -22.39 9.27
C LYS A 103 18.25 -22.48 10.45
N GLY A 104 16.98 -22.47 10.16
CA GLY A 104 15.90 -22.57 11.15
C GLY A 104 14.52 -22.50 10.48
N THR A 105 13.53 -23.05 11.15
CA THR A 105 12.15 -23.07 10.68
C THR A 105 11.42 -21.84 11.18
N LEU A 106 10.66 -21.17 10.31
CA LEU A 106 9.71 -20.14 10.72
C LEU A 106 8.70 -20.75 11.69
N LYS A 107 8.63 -20.19 12.91
CA LYS A 107 7.64 -20.57 13.92
C LYS A 107 6.49 -19.59 13.85
N HIS A 108 5.33 -20.06 13.42
CA HIS A 108 4.11 -19.26 13.26
C HIS A 108 3.06 -19.66 14.28
N LYS A 109 2.32 -18.69 14.81
CA LYS A 109 1.25 -18.90 15.78
C LYS A 109 0.13 -17.89 15.59
N VAL A 110 -1.10 -18.40 15.52
CA VAL A 110 -2.33 -17.61 15.56
C VAL A 110 -3.02 -17.84 16.89
N ARG A 111 -3.45 -16.79 17.55
CA ARG A 111 -4.23 -16.82 18.79
C ARG A 111 -5.53 -16.04 18.59
N GLY A 112 -6.63 -16.56 19.14
CA GLY A 112 -7.96 -15.99 18.99
C GLY A 112 -8.63 -16.39 17.67
N SER A 113 -9.83 -15.85 17.43
CA SER A 113 -10.61 -16.09 16.23
C SER A 113 -10.49 -14.87 15.32
N ILE A 114 -9.66 -14.99 14.27
CA ILE A 114 -9.40 -13.89 13.33
C ILE A 114 -10.20 -14.16 12.06
N HIS A 115 -11.29 -13.40 11.90
CA HIS A 115 -12.05 -13.36 10.67
C HIS A 115 -11.97 -11.96 10.10
N HIS A 116 -11.50 -11.81 8.89
CA HIS A 116 -11.37 -10.52 8.25
C HIS A 116 -11.67 -10.61 6.75
N GLU A 117 -12.04 -9.48 6.20
CA GLU A 117 -12.25 -9.29 4.78
C GLU A 117 -10.92 -9.40 4.00
N ARG A 118 -11.03 -9.49 2.70
CA ARG A 118 -9.89 -9.56 1.80
C ARG A 118 -8.98 -8.34 1.96
N ALA A 119 -7.67 -8.58 1.93
CA ALA A 119 -6.67 -7.55 1.74
C ALA A 119 -6.33 -7.45 0.25
N VAL A 120 -6.30 -6.22 -0.28
CA VAL A 120 -5.84 -5.93 -1.64
C VAL A 120 -4.52 -5.18 -1.56
N PHE A 121 -3.51 -5.66 -2.27
CA PHE A 121 -2.24 -4.97 -2.40
C PHE A 121 -2.10 -4.40 -3.82
N LEU A 122 -2.00 -3.08 -3.93
CA LEU A 122 -1.69 -2.38 -5.16
C LEU A 122 -0.19 -2.03 -5.16
N PRO A 123 0.61 -2.66 -6.02
CA PRO A 123 2.01 -2.32 -6.17
C PRO A 123 2.19 -0.92 -6.80
N SER A 124 3.39 -0.34 -6.69
CA SER A 124 3.69 0.99 -7.24
C SER A 124 3.52 1.06 -8.76
N ARG A 125 3.82 -0.04 -9.47
CA ARG A 125 3.56 -0.16 -10.92
C ARG A 125 2.14 -0.65 -11.15
N GLU A 126 1.45 -0.04 -12.10
CA GLU A 126 0.11 -0.46 -12.50
C GLU A 126 0.13 -1.81 -13.25
N VAL A 127 -0.98 -2.51 -13.23
CA VAL A 127 -1.06 -3.90 -13.71
C VAL A 127 -2.00 -4.10 -14.91
N LEU A 128 -2.84 -3.12 -15.26
CA LEU A 128 -3.84 -3.30 -16.33
C LEU A 128 -3.19 -3.52 -17.70
N ALA A 129 -2.07 -2.83 -17.97
CA ALA A 129 -1.37 -2.97 -19.23
C ALA A 129 -0.68 -4.34 -19.38
N MET A 130 -0.29 -4.98 -18.28
CA MET A 130 0.39 -6.29 -18.29
C MET A 130 -0.55 -7.46 -18.00
N TYR A 131 -1.83 -7.22 -17.82
CA TYR A 131 -2.78 -8.20 -17.31
C TYR A 131 -2.99 -9.39 -18.26
N GLU A 132 -3.05 -9.15 -19.60
CA GLU A 132 -3.31 -10.18 -20.58
C GLU A 132 -2.28 -11.32 -20.50
N GLY A 133 -2.77 -12.55 -20.25
CA GLY A 133 -1.92 -13.74 -20.11
C GLY A 133 -1.05 -13.78 -18.85
N PHE A 134 -1.01 -12.71 -18.01
CA PHE A 134 -0.13 -12.64 -16.85
C PHE A 134 -0.39 -13.74 -15.82
N ILE A 135 -1.66 -14.02 -15.51
CA ILE A 135 -2.03 -15.04 -14.52
C ILE A 135 -1.55 -16.43 -14.94
N ALA A 136 -1.73 -16.80 -16.22
CA ALA A 136 -1.25 -18.07 -16.77
C ALA A 136 0.29 -18.12 -16.77
N ALA A 137 0.92 -17.08 -17.30
CA ALA A 137 2.37 -16.99 -17.34
C ALA A 137 3.02 -17.05 -15.94
N TYR A 138 2.41 -16.41 -14.93
CA TYR A 138 2.91 -16.47 -13.57
C TYR A 138 2.86 -17.87 -12.96
N ARG A 139 1.81 -18.65 -13.26
CA ARG A 139 1.64 -20.03 -12.78
C ARG A 139 2.53 -21.04 -13.48
N GLU A 140 2.75 -20.86 -14.78
CA GLU A 140 3.44 -21.82 -15.63
C GLU A 140 4.94 -21.52 -15.82
N ARG A 141 5.35 -20.28 -15.54
CA ARG A 141 6.71 -19.79 -15.75
C ARG A 141 7.18 -19.00 -14.56
N GLU A 142 8.49 -19.02 -14.29
CA GLU A 142 9.09 -18.15 -13.28
C GLU A 142 9.18 -16.72 -13.80
N LEU A 143 8.17 -15.91 -13.50
CA LEU A 143 8.22 -14.48 -13.77
C LEU A 143 8.95 -13.74 -12.65
N ALA A 144 9.68 -12.68 -13.00
CA ALA A 144 10.43 -11.85 -12.05
C ALA A 144 9.55 -10.85 -11.25
N PHE A 145 8.25 -11.14 -11.10
CA PHE A 145 7.32 -10.36 -10.29
C PHE A 145 7.10 -11.05 -8.94
N ASP A 146 6.90 -10.27 -7.90
CA ASP A 146 6.47 -10.82 -6.62
C ASP A 146 4.97 -11.15 -6.61
N GLU A 147 4.54 -11.93 -5.62
CA GLU A 147 3.18 -12.46 -5.56
C GLU A 147 2.10 -11.38 -5.46
N THR A 148 2.42 -10.16 -5.02
CA THR A 148 1.42 -9.08 -4.95
C THR A 148 0.87 -8.70 -6.32
N TYR A 149 1.68 -8.82 -7.38
CA TYR A 149 1.23 -8.62 -8.76
C TYR A 149 0.27 -9.72 -9.23
N PHE A 150 0.55 -10.96 -8.88
CA PHE A 150 -0.35 -12.08 -9.17
C PHE A 150 -1.67 -11.93 -8.41
N ASP A 151 -1.62 -11.64 -7.11
CA ASP A 151 -2.79 -11.49 -6.27
C ASP A 151 -3.73 -10.38 -6.76
N VAL A 152 -3.18 -9.23 -7.18
CA VAL A 152 -4.00 -8.13 -7.71
C VAL A 152 -4.58 -8.47 -9.07
N CYS A 153 -3.86 -9.17 -9.94
CA CYS A 153 -4.41 -9.64 -11.22
C CYS A 153 -5.58 -10.62 -11.00
N VAL A 154 -5.44 -11.55 -10.06
CA VAL A 154 -6.54 -12.45 -9.65
C VAL A 154 -7.73 -11.64 -9.08
N ALA A 155 -7.46 -10.62 -8.26
CA ALA A 155 -8.51 -9.77 -7.71
C ALA A 155 -9.26 -8.99 -8.81
N LEU A 156 -8.56 -8.47 -9.80
CA LEU A 156 -9.15 -7.73 -10.94
C LEU A 156 -10.05 -8.60 -11.83
N ASN A 157 -9.81 -9.92 -11.86
CA ASN A 157 -10.56 -10.86 -12.69
C ASN A 157 -11.98 -11.16 -12.17
N ALA A 158 -12.28 -10.87 -10.92
CA ALA A 158 -13.57 -11.18 -10.33
C ALA A 158 -14.73 -10.50 -11.08
N ASN A 159 -15.92 -11.13 -11.04
CA ASN A 159 -17.11 -10.59 -11.68
C ASN A 159 -17.66 -9.37 -10.91
N PRO A 160 -18.28 -8.40 -11.62
CA PRO A 160 -18.89 -7.24 -10.97
C PRO A 160 -19.97 -7.62 -9.96
N ILE A 161 -19.99 -6.92 -8.82
CA ILE A 161 -21.05 -7.01 -7.81
C ILE A 161 -22.34 -6.34 -8.29
N LYS A 162 -23.47 -6.73 -7.70
CA LYS A 162 -24.81 -6.22 -8.03
C LYS A 162 -25.60 -5.82 -6.76
N GLY A 163 -26.68 -5.07 -6.94
CA GLY A 163 -27.59 -4.71 -5.86
C GLY A 163 -26.95 -3.81 -4.80
N SER A 164 -27.38 -3.93 -3.55
CA SER A 164 -26.99 -3.08 -2.42
C SER A 164 -25.46 -3.04 -2.16
N ALA A 165 -24.71 -4.06 -2.56
CA ALA A 165 -23.26 -4.04 -2.44
C ALA A 165 -22.62 -2.99 -3.36
N LYS A 166 -23.15 -2.82 -4.59
CA LYS A 166 -22.72 -1.78 -5.53
C LYS A 166 -23.13 -0.39 -5.04
N GLU A 167 -24.34 -0.23 -4.53
CA GLU A 167 -24.86 1.05 -4.04
C GLU A 167 -23.97 1.65 -2.95
N ARG A 168 -23.42 0.82 -2.07
CA ARG A 168 -22.51 1.26 -0.99
C ARG A 168 -21.23 1.93 -1.47
N VAL A 169 -20.72 1.55 -2.63
CA VAL A 169 -19.46 2.08 -3.20
C VAL A 169 -19.71 3.08 -4.34
N GLU A 170 -20.96 3.36 -4.69
CA GLU A 170 -21.32 4.14 -5.88
C GLU A 170 -20.76 5.57 -5.83
N SER A 171 -20.74 6.25 -4.67
CA SER A 171 -20.18 7.60 -4.55
C SER A 171 -18.69 7.64 -4.89
N VAL A 172 -17.92 6.65 -4.42
CA VAL A 172 -16.48 6.53 -4.72
C VAL A 172 -16.28 6.14 -6.19
N LEU A 173 -17.11 5.24 -6.73
CA LEU A 173 -17.07 4.89 -8.15
C LEU A 173 -17.31 6.12 -9.03
N GLN A 174 -18.26 6.99 -8.69
CA GLN A 174 -18.51 8.22 -9.43
C GLN A 174 -17.30 9.18 -9.40
N THR A 175 -16.67 9.36 -8.23
CA THR A 175 -15.45 10.18 -8.12
C THR A 175 -14.34 9.62 -8.99
N LEU A 176 -14.11 8.31 -8.97
CA LEU A 176 -13.11 7.65 -9.81
C LEU A 176 -13.42 7.82 -11.30
N ARG A 177 -14.67 7.64 -11.71
CA ARG A 177 -15.11 7.78 -13.10
C ARG A 177 -15.00 9.20 -13.62
N GLN A 178 -15.31 10.20 -12.78
CA GLN A 178 -15.11 11.62 -13.13
C GLN A 178 -13.62 11.92 -13.35
N ALA A 179 -12.75 11.44 -12.47
CA ALA A 179 -11.31 11.63 -12.59
C ALA A 179 -10.71 10.87 -13.77
N LEU A 180 -11.20 9.66 -14.05
CA LEU A 180 -10.83 8.85 -15.21
C LEU A 180 -11.35 9.45 -16.52
N GLY A 181 -12.43 10.21 -16.47
CA GLY A 181 -13.18 10.68 -17.65
C GLY A 181 -13.94 9.54 -18.35
N GLY A 182 -14.21 8.44 -17.66
CA GLY A 182 -14.79 7.24 -18.25
C GLY A 182 -14.99 6.11 -17.23
N HIS A 183 -14.94 4.88 -17.71
CA HIS A 183 -15.01 3.68 -16.85
C HIS A 183 -14.19 2.54 -17.44
N VAL A 184 -13.78 1.60 -16.57
CA VAL A 184 -13.01 0.41 -16.96
C VAL A 184 -13.93 -0.76 -17.35
N GLU A 185 -13.55 -1.47 -18.41
CA GLU A 185 -14.19 -2.70 -18.87
C GLU A 185 -13.17 -3.83 -18.97
N LEU A 186 -13.55 -5.03 -18.55
CA LEU A 186 -12.82 -6.26 -18.85
C LEU A 186 -13.60 -7.04 -19.92
N SER A 187 -12.99 -7.33 -21.03
CA SER A 187 -13.59 -8.09 -22.14
C SER A 187 -12.61 -9.15 -22.62
N GLY A 188 -12.98 -10.41 -22.45
CA GLY A 188 -12.03 -11.51 -22.58
C GLY A 188 -10.94 -11.39 -21.51
N GLU A 189 -9.69 -11.42 -21.95
CA GLU A 189 -8.52 -11.25 -21.07
C GLU A 189 -7.87 -9.87 -21.17
N ARG A 190 -8.59 -8.84 -21.67
CA ARG A 190 -8.07 -7.50 -21.88
C ARG A 190 -8.87 -6.44 -21.15
N PHE A 191 -8.17 -5.47 -20.58
CA PHE A 191 -8.78 -4.27 -20.02
C PHE A 191 -8.87 -3.16 -21.07
N TYR A 192 -9.97 -2.45 -21.01
CA TYR A 192 -10.30 -1.28 -21.84
C TYR A 192 -10.77 -0.15 -20.93
N VAL A 193 -10.57 1.08 -21.36
CA VAL A 193 -11.20 2.27 -20.80
C VAL A 193 -12.12 2.87 -21.84
N LYS A 194 -13.39 3.08 -21.47
CA LYS A 194 -14.35 3.77 -22.30
C LYS A 194 -14.53 5.19 -21.77
N PHE A 195 -14.00 6.16 -22.49
CA PHE A 195 -14.11 7.57 -22.15
C PHE A 195 -15.50 8.12 -22.45
N HIS A 196 -15.91 9.15 -21.69
CA HIS A 196 -17.20 9.80 -21.90
C HIS A 196 -17.21 10.51 -23.28
N GLY A 197 -18.26 10.27 -24.06
CA GLY A 197 -18.41 10.83 -25.39
C GLY A 197 -17.76 10.02 -26.51
N ASP A 198 -16.87 9.09 -26.22
CA ASP A 198 -16.25 8.27 -27.24
C ASP A 198 -17.19 7.13 -27.70
N ARG A 199 -17.20 6.83 -29.01
CA ARG A 199 -17.94 5.70 -29.58
C ARG A 199 -17.21 4.38 -29.31
N ALA A 200 -15.89 4.38 -29.33
CA ALA A 200 -15.04 3.21 -29.10
C ALA A 200 -14.46 3.21 -27.69
N ARG A 201 -14.04 2.03 -27.25
CA ARG A 201 -13.22 1.84 -26.05
C ARG A 201 -11.75 1.78 -26.44
N MET A 202 -10.87 2.23 -25.54
CA MET A 202 -9.43 2.25 -25.75
C MET A 202 -8.79 1.11 -24.94
N GLU A 203 -7.86 0.39 -25.53
CA GLU A 203 -7.07 -0.65 -24.85
C GLU A 203 -6.24 -0.03 -23.71
N ALA A 204 -6.11 -0.75 -22.60
CA ALA A 204 -5.39 -0.26 -21.43
C ALA A 204 -3.94 0.18 -21.76
N HIS A 205 -3.25 -0.49 -22.67
CA HIS A 205 -1.87 -0.11 -23.07
C HIS A 205 -1.77 1.30 -23.66
N LEU A 206 -2.84 1.81 -24.27
CA LEU A 206 -2.88 3.15 -24.90
C LEU A 206 -3.32 4.24 -23.93
N VAL A 207 -3.80 3.85 -22.73
CA VAL A 207 -4.23 4.78 -21.69
C VAL A 207 -3.03 5.20 -20.83
N ALA A 208 -2.97 6.45 -20.44
CA ALA A 208 -1.91 6.97 -19.56
C ALA A 208 -1.87 6.19 -18.23
N GLU A 209 -0.67 5.92 -17.70
CA GLU A 209 -0.46 5.10 -16.51
C GLU A 209 -1.26 5.56 -15.29
N GLY A 210 -1.29 6.86 -15.03
CA GLY A 210 -2.06 7.42 -13.92
C GLY A 210 -3.56 7.11 -14.01
N LEU A 211 -4.13 7.14 -15.21
CA LEU A 211 -5.53 6.78 -15.44
C LEU A 211 -5.76 5.27 -15.27
N ARG A 212 -4.79 4.42 -15.65
CA ARG A 212 -4.87 2.98 -15.41
C ARG A 212 -4.87 2.62 -13.92
N LYS A 213 -4.15 3.39 -13.07
CA LYS A 213 -4.22 3.23 -11.61
C LYS A 213 -5.62 3.49 -11.07
N LEU A 214 -6.28 4.56 -11.52
CA LEU A 214 -7.68 4.86 -11.18
C LEU A 214 -8.63 3.76 -11.68
N ALA A 215 -8.42 3.30 -12.92
CA ALA A 215 -9.20 2.22 -13.52
C ALA A 215 -9.05 0.88 -12.76
N SER A 216 -7.84 0.57 -12.25
CA SER A 216 -7.62 -0.61 -11.40
C SER A 216 -8.44 -0.51 -10.11
N LEU A 217 -8.43 0.64 -9.46
CA LEU A 217 -9.18 0.86 -8.23
C LEU A 217 -10.70 0.81 -8.47
N GLU A 218 -11.18 1.45 -9.56
CA GLU A 218 -12.58 1.34 -9.98
C GLU A 218 -13.00 -0.13 -10.16
N ARG A 219 -12.16 -0.92 -10.83
CA ARG A 219 -12.44 -2.34 -11.10
C ARG A 219 -12.53 -3.15 -9.81
N LEU A 220 -11.62 -2.94 -8.86
CA LEU A 220 -11.57 -3.65 -7.59
C LEU A 220 -12.80 -3.34 -6.70
N LEU A 221 -13.30 -2.11 -6.73
CA LEU A 221 -14.55 -1.74 -6.07
C LEU A 221 -15.75 -2.32 -6.79
N LEU A 222 -15.80 -2.20 -8.13
CA LEU A 222 -16.91 -2.67 -8.95
C LEU A 222 -17.12 -4.18 -8.86
N ASN A 223 -16.05 -4.95 -8.69
CA ASN A 223 -16.13 -6.41 -8.59
C ASN A 223 -16.13 -6.94 -7.16
N GLY A 224 -16.11 -6.06 -6.14
CA GLY A 224 -16.15 -6.43 -4.74
C GLY A 224 -14.87 -7.09 -4.22
N SER A 225 -13.75 -7.02 -4.94
CA SER A 225 -12.46 -7.47 -4.41
C SER A 225 -11.95 -6.53 -3.32
N LEU A 226 -12.24 -5.23 -3.42
CA LEU A 226 -12.08 -4.27 -2.35
C LEU A 226 -13.46 -3.97 -1.76
N THR A 227 -13.69 -4.45 -0.54
CA THR A 227 -14.97 -4.33 0.18
C THR A 227 -14.93 -3.26 1.26
N THR A 228 -16.09 -2.76 1.65
CA THR A 228 -16.23 -2.02 2.92
C THR A 228 -15.81 -2.93 4.07
N ASN A 229 -15.02 -2.44 5.02
CA ASN A 229 -14.34 -3.20 6.07
C ASN A 229 -13.18 -4.11 5.59
N GLY A 230 -12.77 -4.02 4.33
CA GLY A 230 -11.58 -4.66 3.81
C GLY A 230 -10.32 -3.85 4.06
N PHE A 231 -9.21 -4.31 3.49
CA PHE A 231 -7.90 -3.67 3.61
C PHE A 231 -7.39 -3.28 2.24
N LEU A 232 -6.91 -2.04 2.12
CA LEU A 232 -6.16 -1.57 0.97
C LEU A 232 -4.72 -1.28 1.38
N PHE A 233 -3.77 -1.98 0.77
CA PHE A 233 -2.35 -1.66 0.81
C PHE A 233 -1.97 -1.08 -0.54
N TRP A 234 -1.43 0.14 -0.57
CA TRP A 234 -1.03 0.76 -1.82
C TRP A 234 0.37 1.36 -1.70
N ASP A 235 1.29 0.79 -2.45
CA ASP A 235 2.68 1.22 -2.47
C ASP A 235 2.83 2.37 -3.48
N GLU A 236 3.22 3.55 -3.02
CA GLU A 236 3.45 4.75 -3.81
C GLU A 236 2.31 5.06 -4.80
N PRO A 237 1.08 5.34 -4.31
CA PRO A 237 -0.07 5.61 -5.18
C PRO A 237 0.16 6.76 -6.15
N GLU A 238 0.99 7.73 -5.79
CA GLU A 238 1.36 8.91 -6.58
C GLU A 238 2.36 8.64 -7.70
N ALA A 239 3.05 7.51 -7.71
CA ALA A 239 4.07 7.22 -8.71
C ALA A 239 3.51 7.37 -10.14
N ASN A 240 4.21 8.15 -10.97
CA ASN A 240 3.82 8.46 -12.36
C ASN A 240 2.49 9.24 -12.51
N LEU A 241 2.03 9.93 -11.45
CA LEU A 241 0.90 10.86 -11.52
C LEU A 241 1.35 12.30 -11.72
N ASN A 242 0.50 13.08 -12.37
CA ASN A 242 0.62 14.54 -12.31
C ASN A 242 0.00 15.08 -11.01
N PRO A 243 0.34 16.30 -10.57
CA PRO A 243 -0.15 16.86 -9.30
C PRO A 243 -1.69 16.88 -9.17
N ARG A 244 -2.42 17.08 -10.28
CA ARG A 244 -3.88 17.06 -10.27
C ARG A 244 -4.44 15.68 -9.90
N LEU A 245 -3.88 14.61 -10.45
CA LEU A 245 -4.29 13.24 -10.12
C LEU A 245 -3.84 12.83 -8.72
N THR A 246 -2.71 13.33 -8.24
CA THR A 246 -2.29 13.12 -6.84
C THR A 246 -3.33 13.65 -5.85
N VAL A 247 -3.88 14.84 -6.10
CA VAL A 247 -4.98 15.40 -5.29
C VAL A 247 -6.23 14.51 -5.35
N VAL A 248 -6.59 14.00 -6.53
CA VAL A 248 -7.73 13.07 -6.69
C VAL A 248 -7.51 11.79 -5.89
N ILE A 249 -6.30 11.21 -5.94
CA ILE A 249 -5.96 10.01 -5.15
C ILE A 249 -6.14 10.28 -3.66
N ALA A 250 -5.69 11.42 -3.14
CA ALA A 250 -5.91 11.77 -1.74
C ALA A 250 -7.41 11.82 -1.38
N ASP A 251 -8.24 12.38 -2.25
CA ASP A 251 -9.68 12.45 -2.04
C ASP A 251 -10.35 11.06 -2.09
N VAL A 252 -9.92 10.20 -3.00
CA VAL A 252 -10.39 8.81 -3.13
C VAL A 252 -9.98 7.98 -1.90
N LEU A 253 -8.73 8.10 -1.42
CA LEU A 253 -8.27 7.39 -0.22
C LEU A 253 -9.09 7.77 1.02
N GLY A 254 -9.39 9.07 1.20
CA GLY A 254 -10.29 9.53 2.26
C GLY A 254 -11.69 8.94 2.14
N ALA A 255 -12.26 8.95 0.93
CA ALA A 255 -13.59 8.38 0.69
C ALA A 255 -13.65 6.87 0.94
N LEU A 256 -12.60 6.11 0.56
CA LEU A 256 -12.49 4.68 0.87
C LEU A 256 -12.45 4.43 2.38
N ALA A 257 -11.65 5.22 3.10
CA ALA A 257 -11.57 5.11 4.55
C ALA A 257 -12.91 5.45 5.23
N SER A 258 -13.65 6.42 4.71
CA SER A 258 -15.01 6.76 5.17
C SER A 258 -16.03 5.63 4.91
N LEU A 259 -15.79 4.78 3.91
CA LEU A 259 -16.58 3.56 3.68
C LEU A 259 -16.19 2.39 4.61
N GLY A 260 -15.22 2.59 5.52
CA GLY A 260 -14.73 1.58 6.45
C GLY A 260 -13.60 0.72 5.91
N VAL A 261 -13.01 1.05 4.76
CA VAL A 261 -11.77 0.40 4.29
C VAL A 261 -10.61 0.88 5.17
N GLN A 262 -9.87 -0.04 5.79
CA GLN A 262 -8.62 0.34 6.45
C GLN A 262 -7.51 0.44 5.40
N VAL A 263 -6.94 1.63 5.27
CA VAL A 263 -6.00 1.97 4.20
C VAL A 263 -4.58 2.09 4.76
N PHE A 264 -3.63 1.45 4.09
CA PHE A 264 -2.20 1.54 4.34
C PHE A 264 -1.50 1.97 3.06
N ILE A 265 -0.83 3.10 3.08
CA ILE A 265 -0.06 3.57 1.92
C ILE A 265 1.38 3.87 2.31
N THR A 266 2.28 3.72 1.34
CA THR A 266 3.61 4.34 1.40
C THR A 266 3.62 5.54 0.49
N THR A 267 4.37 6.56 0.85
CA THR A 267 4.61 7.70 -0.05
C THR A 267 5.94 8.38 0.26
N HIS A 268 6.53 8.98 -0.75
CA HIS A 268 7.63 9.94 -0.64
C HIS A 268 7.25 11.29 -1.27
N ASP A 269 5.99 11.46 -1.65
CA ASP A 269 5.47 12.68 -2.29
C ASP A 269 4.94 13.67 -1.25
N PHE A 270 5.47 14.89 -1.30
CA PHE A 270 5.10 15.97 -0.38
C PHE A 270 3.65 16.40 -0.56
N LEU A 271 3.16 16.51 -1.81
CA LEU A 271 1.81 16.98 -2.10
C LEU A 271 0.76 16.02 -1.57
N LEU A 272 0.94 14.70 -1.79
CA LEU A 272 0.05 13.67 -1.28
C LEU A 272 0.01 13.68 0.24
N ALA A 273 1.18 13.65 0.88
CA ALA A 273 1.29 13.65 2.33
C ALA A 273 0.65 14.89 2.96
N ARG A 274 0.94 16.08 2.41
CA ARG A 274 0.40 17.35 2.89
C ARG A 274 -1.13 17.43 2.69
N ARG A 275 -1.62 16.98 1.52
CA ARG A 275 -3.06 16.95 1.23
C ARG A 275 -3.81 16.05 2.22
N LEU A 276 -3.29 14.86 2.50
CA LEU A 276 -3.88 13.92 3.46
C LEU A 276 -3.82 14.47 4.90
N SER A 277 -2.75 15.16 5.29
CA SER A 277 -2.65 15.79 6.62
C SER A 277 -3.71 16.86 6.80
N VAL A 278 -3.83 17.77 5.85
CA VAL A 278 -4.83 18.85 5.92
C VAL A 278 -6.26 18.29 5.92
N LYS A 279 -6.53 17.27 5.10
CA LYS A 279 -7.85 16.61 5.11
C LYS A 279 -8.15 15.95 6.45
N GLY A 280 -7.22 15.19 7.00
CA GLY A 280 -7.42 14.50 8.28
C GLY A 280 -7.71 15.41 9.47
N GLU A 281 -7.48 16.73 9.34
CA GLU A 281 -7.82 17.74 10.34
C GLU A 281 -9.26 18.27 10.20
N LEU A 282 -9.95 17.96 9.10
CA LEU A 282 -11.32 18.44 8.87
C LEU A 282 -12.34 17.62 9.66
N PRO A 283 -13.41 18.25 10.19
CA PRO A 283 -14.49 17.54 10.86
C PRO A 283 -15.17 16.51 9.95
N GLY A 284 -15.37 15.30 10.45
CA GLY A 284 -16.05 14.23 9.72
C GLY A 284 -15.13 13.38 8.80
N GLU A 285 -13.88 13.76 8.65
CA GLU A 285 -12.92 12.93 7.91
C GLU A 285 -12.47 11.70 8.73
N PRO A 286 -12.08 10.60 8.08
CA PRO A 286 -11.66 9.38 8.76
C PRO A 286 -10.37 9.59 9.56
N PRO A 287 -10.19 8.85 10.67
CA PRO A 287 -8.97 8.94 11.47
C PRO A 287 -7.74 8.65 10.61
N THR A 288 -6.73 9.50 10.74
CA THR A 288 -5.50 9.44 9.97
C THR A 288 -4.31 9.36 10.90
N ARG A 289 -3.30 8.53 10.54
CA ARG A 289 -2.03 8.43 11.25
C ARG A 289 -0.87 8.37 10.28
N PHE A 290 0.16 9.14 10.59
CA PHE A 290 1.41 9.23 9.83
C PHE A 290 2.51 8.49 10.56
N PHE A 291 3.35 7.77 9.81
CA PHE A 291 4.52 7.05 10.27
C PHE A 291 5.71 7.51 9.43
N VAL A 292 6.67 8.19 10.02
CA VAL A 292 7.90 8.61 9.32
C VAL A 292 9.01 7.62 9.60
N CYS A 293 9.46 6.96 8.54
CA CYS A 293 10.59 6.04 8.55
C CYS A 293 11.88 6.80 8.18
N TYR A 294 12.84 6.89 9.08
CA TYR A 294 14.09 7.62 8.87
C TYR A 294 15.29 6.88 9.46
N ARG A 295 16.48 7.26 9.00
CA ARG A 295 17.73 6.79 9.60
C ARG A 295 18.35 7.96 10.38
N PRO A 296 18.61 7.81 11.69
CA PRO A 296 19.24 8.88 12.49
C PRO A 296 20.64 9.26 11.97
N ARG A 297 21.34 8.31 11.34
CA ARG A 297 22.64 8.48 10.67
C ARG A 297 22.85 7.34 9.66
N ASP A 298 23.79 7.54 8.75
CA ASP A 298 24.14 6.52 7.77
C ASP A 298 24.48 5.17 8.43
N GLY A 299 23.94 4.09 7.86
CA GLY A 299 24.13 2.74 8.38
C GLY A 299 23.36 2.37 9.65
N ALA A 300 22.72 3.33 10.31
CA ALA A 300 21.89 3.04 11.48
C ALA A 300 20.62 2.26 11.10
N PRO A 301 20.05 1.47 12.02
CA PRO A 301 18.71 0.93 11.85
C PRO A 301 17.69 2.03 11.58
N VAL A 302 16.65 1.69 10.82
CA VAL A 302 15.55 2.61 10.61
C VAL A 302 14.74 2.74 11.89
N GLU A 303 14.41 3.97 12.24
CA GLU A 303 13.50 4.35 13.32
C GLU A 303 12.18 4.84 12.71
N ILE A 304 11.10 4.74 13.49
CA ILE A 304 9.77 5.18 13.06
C ILE A 304 9.21 6.11 14.14
N GLN A 305 8.81 7.29 13.72
CA GLN A 305 8.00 8.21 14.52
C GLN A 305 6.58 8.23 13.96
N HIS A 306 5.61 8.52 14.79
CA HIS A 306 4.21 8.55 14.34
C HIS A 306 3.42 9.67 15.05
N GLY A 307 2.43 10.19 14.35
CA GLY A 307 1.54 11.25 14.83
C GLY A 307 0.23 11.28 14.05
N ALA A 308 -0.74 12.02 14.55
CA ALA A 308 -2.01 12.22 13.85
C ALA A 308 -1.86 13.23 12.69
N ARG A 309 -0.90 14.15 12.75
CA ARG A 309 -0.62 15.17 11.75
C ARG A 309 0.87 15.16 11.39
N LEU A 310 1.20 15.64 10.21
CA LEU A 310 2.61 15.83 9.82
C LEU A 310 3.34 16.78 10.76
N ALA A 311 2.67 17.84 11.22
CA ALA A 311 3.22 18.82 12.14
C ALA A 311 3.55 18.26 13.53
N ASP A 312 3.01 17.10 13.90
CA ASP A 312 3.31 16.43 15.17
C ASP A 312 4.64 15.65 15.12
N LEU A 313 5.26 15.54 13.94
CA LEU A 313 6.44 14.73 13.70
C LEU A 313 7.70 15.58 13.72
N PRO A 314 8.61 15.39 14.71
CA PRO A 314 9.82 16.19 14.84
C PRO A 314 10.86 15.95 13.73
N VAL A 315 10.76 14.84 13.00
CA VAL A 315 11.60 14.51 11.85
C VAL A 315 10.71 14.20 10.67
N ASN A 316 10.88 14.94 9.58
CA ASN A 316 10.22 14.67 8.30
C ASN A 316 11.18 14.98 7.15
N PRO A 317 11.98 14.00 6.68
CA PRO A 317 13.00 14.21 5.66
C PRO A 317 12.46 14.79 4.34
N ILE A 318 11.19 14.55 4.03
CA ILE A 318 10.55 15.08 2.82
C ILE A 318 10.30 16.59 3.00
N GLU A 319 9.70 16.98 4.12
CA GLU A 319 9.41 18.39 4.42
C GLU A 319 10.69 19.21 4.61
N GLU A 320 11.69 18.64 5.26
CA GLU A 320 13.01 19.26 5.44
C GLU A 320 13.68 19.57 4.10
N GLU A 321 13.59 18.67 3.11
CA GLU A 321 14.18 18.90 1.79
C GLU A 321 13.42 19.97 1.00
N PHE A 322 12.09 20.00 1.10
CA PHE A 322 11.31 21.10 0.51
C PHE A 322 11.64 22.46 1.15
N ALA A 323 11.81 22.52 2.47
CA ALA A 323 12.21 23.74 3.16
C ALA A 323 13.59 24.21 2.69
N ARG A 324 14.59 23.32 2.59
CA ARG A 324 15.93 23.64 2.06
C ARG A 324 15.87 24.19 0.64
N HIS A 325 15.04 23.58 -0.21
CA HIS A 325 14.88 24.04 -1.59
C HIS A 325 14.26 25.45 -1.64
N TYR A 326 13.25 25.71 -0.82
CA TYR A 326 12.65 27.03 -0.70
C TYR A 326 13.65 28.10 -0.20
N ASP A 327 14.46 27.78 0.80
CA ASP A 327 15.52 28.67 1.29
C ASP A 327 16.57 28.94 0.20
N PHE A 328 16.93 27.93 -0.59
CA PHE A 328 17.82 28.10 -1.74
C PHE A 328 17.22 29.05 -2.79
N GLU A 329 15.95 28.92 -3.15
CA GLU A 329 15.27 29.82 -4.08
C GLU A 329 15.25 31.26 -3.55
N LEU A 330 14.90 31.47 -2.27
CA LEU A 330 14.90 32.78 -1.63
C LEU A 330 16.29 33.42 -1.65
N SER A 331 17.33 32.69 -1.31
CA SER A 331 18.71 33.18 -1.32
C SER A 331 19.16 33.66 -2.70
N ARG A 332 18.72 32.98 -3.77
CA ARG A 332 19.00 33.37 -5.16
C ARG A 332 18.22 34.61 -5.59
N THR A 333 16.94 34.68 -5.21
CA THR A 333 16.07 35.80 -5.56
C THR A 333 16.46 37.08 -4.84
N LEU A 334 16.76 37.00 -3.54
CA LEU A 334 17.16 38.18 -2.72
C LEU A 334 18.61 38.55 -2.95
N GLY A 335 19.52 37.62 -3.21
CA GLY A 335 20.93 37.90 -3.49
C GLY A 335 21.18 38.48 -4.89
N SER A 336 20.20 38.46 -5.80
CA SER A 336 20.25 39.13 -7.10
C SER A 336 19.75 40.59 -7.07
N VAL A 337 19.34 41.10 -5.88
CA VAL A 337 18.84 42.47 -5.68
C VAL A 337 19.88 43.35 -4.97
N SER A 338 21.10 42.84 -4.72
CA SER A 338 22.22 43.59 -4.13
C SER A 338 23.28 44.00 -5.14
#